data_7d7324c1882c92284317a7d58e44a00c
#
_entry.id   7d7324c1882c92284317a7d58e44a00c
#
_cell.length_a   1.000
_cell.length_b   1.000
_cell.length_c   1.000
_cell.angle_alpha   90.00
_cell.angle_beta   90.00
_cell.angle_gamma   90.00
#
_symmetry.space_group_name_H-M   'P 1'
#
loop_
_entity.id
_entity.type
_entity.pdbx_description
1 polymer ?
#
loop_
_entity_poly.entity_id
_entity_poly.type
_entity_poly.pdbx_seq_one_letter_code
_entity_poly.pdbx_strand_id
1 'polypeptide(L)'
;SGVPRVLIDEQAKTYVEYSSKIVFEPVNDGKEIVWMSERDGWCHLYLYDGVKGAVKSQITKGDWAVRNVINVDPRRREIIFSANGMRPGEDPYFVHYYRINFDGSGLVALTDAPATHTVKFSPDYSVYVDTWSRVDMAPVSQLRKTSDGAVLMELERASTDALVAAG
;
A
#
# COMPACT_ATOMS: atom_id res chain seq x y z
N SER A 1 27.11 5.33 25.30
CA SER A 1 27.83 4.07 25.05
C SER A 1 27.19 3.38 23.86
N GLY A 2 27.91 3.30 22.73
CA GLY A 2 27.38 2.77 21.45
C GLY A 2 27.45 1.25 21.35
N VAL A 3 26.92 0.50 22.31
CA VAL A 3 26.81 -0.95 22.19
C VAL A 3 25.63 -1.25 21.26
N PRO A 4 25.86 -1.83 20.06
CA PRO A 4 24.78 -2.20 19.14
C PRO A 4 23.97 -3.35 19.75
N ARG A 5 22.65 -3.35 19.47
CA ARG A 5 21.74 -4.46 19.81
C ARG A 5 20.83 -4.73 18.64
N VAL A 6 20.42 -5.97 18.46
CA VAL A 6 19.38 -6.35 17.52
C VAL A 6 18.02 -5.91 18.08
N LEU A 7 17.25 -5.16 17.27
CA LEU A 7 15.88 -4.77 17.58
C LEU A 7 14.86 -5.70 16.90
N ILE A 8 15.10 -6.03 15.63
CA ILE A 8 14.27 -6.92 14.84
C ILE A 8 15.20 -7.96 14.23
N ASP A 9 14.89 -9.23 14.44
CA ASP A 9 15.53 -10.39 13.80
C ASP A 9 14.47 -11.01 12.86
N GLU A 10 14.63 -10.75 11.57
CA GLU A 10 13.67 -11.21 10.58
C GLU A 10 14.01 -12.63 10.15
N GLN A 11 13.10 -13.55 10.39
CA GLN A 11 13.24 -14.95 10.02
C GLN A 11 12.00 -15.41 9.24
N ALA A 12 12.22 -16.00 8.07
CA ALA A 12 11.19 -16.65 7.30
C ALA A 12 11.54 -18.12 7.10
N LYS A 13 10.51 -18.96 6.92
CA LYS A 13 10.70 -20.40 6.68
C LYS A 13 11.34 -20.70 5.32
N THR A 14 11.24 -19.76 4.39
CA THR A 14 11.69 -19.90 3.00
C THR A 14 12.80 -18.89 2.69
N TYR A 15 12.44 -17.71 2.27
CA TYR A 15 13.35 -16.65 1.84
C TYR A 15 12.92 -15.31 2.40
N VAL A 16 13.88 -14.48 2.78
CA VAL A 16 13.63 -13.08 3.17
C VAL A 16 13.96 -12.20 1.98
N GLU A 17 12.95 -11.62 1.34
CA GLU A 17 13.14 -10.62 0.28
C GLU A 17 13.57 -9.30 0.90
N TYR A 18 14.82 -8.90 0.68
CA TYR A 18 15.43 -7.72 1.30
C TYR A 18 15.79 -6.61 0.31
N SER A 19 15.63 -6.83 -0.99
CA SER A 19 16.17 -5.92 -2.00
C SER A 19 15.24 -4.76 -2.36
N SER A 20 13.93 -5.01 -2.43
CA SER A 20 12.97 -4.03 -2.94
C SER A 20 11.73 -3.83 -2.07
N LYS A 21 11.56 -4.65 -1.04
CA LYS A 21 10.32 -4.69 -0.24
C LYS A 21 10.52 -4.36 1.24
N ILE A 22 11.76 -4.12 1.68
CA ILE A 22 12.01 -3.80 3.08
C ILE A 22 11.50 -2.40 3.37
N VAL A 23 10.52 -2.33 4.24
CA VAL A 23 10.09 -1.10 4.87
C VAL A 23 10.57 -1.10 6.31
N PHE A 24 11.41 -0.13 6.62
CA PHE A 24 11.86 0.24 7.95
C PHE A 24 11.56 1.73 8.12
N GLU A 25 10.42 2.05 8.72
CA GLU A 25 10.02 3.44 8.95
C GLU A 25 9.93 3.71 10.44
N PRO A 26 10.93 4.42 11.02
CA PRO A 26 10.87 4.84 12.40
C PRO A 26 9.85 5.97 12.57
N VAL A 27 8.98 5.85 13.54
CA VAL A 27 7.98 6.85 13.92
C VAL A 27 8.13 7.24 15.38
N ASN A 28 7.62 8.40 15.78
CA ASN A 28 7.71 8.91 17.15
C ASN A 28 9.17 8.92 17.69
N ASP A 29 10.09 9.51 16.94
CA ASP A 29 11.53 9.55 17.28
C ASP A 29 12.15 8.16 17.49
N GLY A 30 11.71 7.17 16.69
CA GLY A 30 12.20 5.78 16.78
C GLY A 30 11.62 4.97 17.94
N LYS A 31 10.62 5.47 18.66
CA LYS A 31 9.93 4.71 19.72
C LYS A 31 9.02 3.62 19.14
N GLU A 32 8.65 3.75 17.90
CA GLU A 32 7.91 2.75 17.12
C GLU A 32 8.55 2.59 15.74
N ILE A 33 8.36 1.42 15.13
CA ILE A 33 8.87 1.11 13.80
C ILE A 33 7.77 0.41 13.02
N VAL A 34 7.45 0.94 11.83
CA VAL A 34 6.66 0.21 10.84
C VAL A 34 7.62 -0.70 10.07
N TRP A 35 7.35 -1.99 10.07
CA TRP A 35 8.19 -3.02 9.49
C TRP A 35 7.40 -3.89 8.52
N MET A 36 8.01 -4.23 7.37
CA MET A 36 7.45 -5.16 6.40
C MET A 36 8.06 -6.55 6.61
N SER A 37 7.21 -7.59 6.68
CA SER A 37 7.64 -8.96 6.96
C SER A 37 6.80 -9.99 6.21
N GLU A 38 7.44 -11.09 5.82
CA GLU A 38 6.79 -12.25 5.17
C GLU A 38 6.65 -13.45 6.14
N ARG A 39 6.72 -13.22 7.45
CA ARG A 39 6.77 -14.26 8.50
C ARG A 39 5.55 -15.19 8.55
N ASP A 40 4.39 -14.73 8.10
CA ASP A 40 3.14 -15.49 8.05
C ASP A 40 2.85 -16.11 6.67
N GLY A 41 3.80 -16.00 5.72
CA GLY A 41 3.68 -16.53 4.36
C GLY A 41 3.22 -15.50 3.33
N TRP A 42 2.82 -14.31 3.78
CA TRP A 42 2.45 -13.17 2.94
C TRP A 42 3.23 -11.91 3.35
N CYS A 43 3.40 -10.99 2.43
CA CYS A 43 4.07 -9.72 2.71
C CYS A 43 3.13 -8.76 3.43
N HIS A 44 3.35 -8.54 4.73
CA HIS A 44 2.51 -7.72 5.58
C HIS A 44 3.27 -6.67 6.37
N LEU A 45 2.52 -5.69 6.91
CA LEU A 45 3.04 -4.63 7.75
C LEU A 45 2.80 -4.93 9.22
N TYR A 46 3.81 -4.64 10.04
CA TYR A 46 3.84 -4.81 11.48
C TYR A 46 4.29 -3.53 12.17
N LEU A 47 3.71 -3.22 13.31
CA LEU A 47 4.17 -2.17 14.20
C LEU A 47 4.99 -2.78 15.33
N TYR A 48 6.20 -2.27 15.50
CA TYR A 48 7.13 -2.67 16.57
C TYR A 48 7.31 -1.57 17.60
N ASP A 49 7.60 -1.99 18.83
CA ASP A 49 8.21 -1.15 19.85
C ASP A 49 9.68 -0.93 19.49
N GLY A 50 10.05 0.29 19.14
CA GLY A 50 11.41 0.65 18.72
C GLY A 50 12.43 0.65 19.87
N VAL A 51 11.97 0.53 21.12
CA VAL A 51 12.83 0.43 22.29
C VAL A 51 13.07 -1.03 22.68
N LYS A 52 12.04 -1.86 22.67
CA LYS A 52 12.10 -3.26 23.12
C LYS A 52 12.31 -4.24 21.96
N GLY A 53 12.04 -3.86 20.72
CA GLY A 53 12.04 -4.75 19.56
C GLY A 53 10.89 -5.75 19.54
N ALA A 54 9.83 -5.50 20.31
CA ALA A 54 8.66 -6.37 20.38
C ALA A 54 7.59 -5.93 19.37
N VAL A 55 6.89 -6.89 18.75
CA VAL A 55 5.71 -6.60 17.92
C VAL A 55 4.60 -6.03 18.80
N LYS A 56 4.08 -4.87 18.43
CA LYS A 56 2.91 -4.23 19.07
C LYS A 56 1.61 -4.67 18.41
N SER A 57 1.59 -4.70 17.06
CA SER A 57 0.43 -5.13 16.27
C SER A 57 0.86 -5.61 14.88
N GLN A 58 0.10 -6.52 14.31
CA GLN A 58 0.09 -6.79 12.88
C GLN A 58 -0.90 -5.81 12.24
N ILE A 59 -0.41 -4.94 11.36
CA ILE A 59 -1.20 -3.86 10.75
C ILE A 59 -2.04 -4.41 9.61
N THR A 60 -1.44 -5.21 8.73
CA THR A 60 -2.13 -5.86 7.60
C THR A 60 -2.08 -7.36 7.74
N LYS A 61 -3.13 -8.08 7.29
CA LYS A 61 -3.25 -9.53 7.37
C LYS A 61 -4.19 -10.09 6.31
N GLY A 62 -4.01 -11.36 5.94
CA GLY A 62 -4.86 -12.08 4.96
C GLY A 62 -4.05 -12.76 3.88
N ASP A 63 -4.72 -13.44 2.95
CA ASP A 63 -4.09 -14.19 1.87
C ASP A 63 -3.81 -13.28 0.66
N TRP A 64 -3.01 -12.24 0.87
CA TRP A 64 -2.65 -11.22 -0.11
C TRP A 64 -1.36 -10.51 0.32
N ALA A 65 -0.75 -9.74 -0.57
CA ALA A 65 0.55 -9.12 -0.33
C ALA A 65 0.53 -7.59 -0.43
N VAL A 66 1.14 -6.92 0.54
CA VAL A 66 1.57 -5.52 0.43
C VAL A 66 2.67 -5.44 -0.63
N ARG A 67 2.57 -4.47 -1.55
CA ARG A 67 3.56 -4.23 -2.60
C ARG A 67 4.50 -3.09 -2.25
N ASN A 68 3.94 -1.96 -1.86
CA ASN A 68 4.71 -0.77 -1.48
C ASN A 68 4.01 -0.02 -0.36
N VAL A 69 4.79 0.62 0.50
CA VAL A 69 4.32 1.66 1.40
C VAL A 69 4.53 3.01 0.71
N ILE A 70 3.46 3.77 0.58
CA ILE A 70 3.45 5.05 -0.12
C ILE A 70 3.68 6.20 0.86
N ASN A 71 3.02 6.13 2.02
CA ASN A 71 3.15 7.13 3.07
C ASN A 71 2.89 6.52 4.45
N VAL A 72 3.63 6.97 5.43
CA VAL A 72 3.40 6.70 6.85
C VAL A 72 3.15 8.04 7.53
N ASP A 73 1.94 8.27 8.03
CA ASP A 73 1.58 9.48 8.78
C ASP A 73 1.59 9.18 10.29
N PRO A 74 2.65 9.58 11.03
CA PRO A 74 2.74 9.32 12.45
C PRO A 74 1.76 10.16 13.30
N ARG A 75 1.26 11.29 12.76
CA ARG A 75 0.31 12.16 13.47
C ARG A 75 -1.10 11.59 13.43
N ARG A 76 -1.54 11.13 12.25
CA ARG A 76 -2.84 10.48 12.05
C ARG A 76 -2.80 9.00 12.42
N ARG A 77 -1.58 8.44 12.56
CA ARG A 77 -1.33 7.00 12.76
C ARG A 77 -1.94 6.15 11.65
N GLU A 78 -1.70 6.58 10.42
CA GLU A 78 -2.23 5.96 9.20
C GLU A 78 -1.10 5.61 8.24
N ILE A 79 -1.34 4.58 7.43
CA ILE A 79 -0.44 4.16 6.35
C ILE A 79 -1.24 4.12 5.06
N ILE A 80 -0.66 4.68 3.98
CA ILE A 80 -1.12 4.47 2.60
C ILE A 80 -0.18 3.45 1.97
N PHE A 81 -0.75 2.42 1.37
CA PHE A 81 0.00 1.34 0.76
C PHE A 81 -0.68 0.81 -0.51
N SER A 82 0.09 0.11 -1.35
CA SER A 82 -0.45 -0.68 -2.45
C SER A 82 -0.37 -2.17 -2.16
N ALA A 83 -1.31 -2.93 -2.69
CA ALA A 83 -1.42 -4.38 -2.50
C ALA A 83 -1.92 -5.10 -3.74
N ASN A 84 -1.64 -6.41 -3.79
CA ASN A 84 -2.10 -7.34 -4.79
C ASN A 84 -2.91 -8.47 -4.16
N GLY A 85 -3.87 -9.04 -4.90
CA GLY A 85 -4.62 -10.23 -4.51
C GLY A 85 -5.65 -10.03 -3.41
N MET A 86 -5.92 -8.77 -3.00
CA MET A 86 -6.83 -8.46 -1.90
C MET A 86 -8.32 -8.58 -2.28
N ARG A 87 -8.64 -8.59 -3.57
CA ARG A 87 -10.01 -8.62 -4.07
C ARG A 87 -10.35 -9.98 -4.66
N PRO A 88 -11.27 -10.75 -4.04
CA PRO A 88 -11.69 -12.03 -4.58
C PRO A 88 -12.33 -11.89 -5.96
N GLY A 89 -11.94 -12.77 -6.89
CA GLY A 89 -12.51 -12.79 -8.25
C GLY A 89 -11.89 -11.81 -9.24
N GLU A 90 -10.97 -10.97 -8.81
CA GLU A 90 -10.13 -10.16 -9.70
C GLU A 90 -8.79 -10.86 -10.01
N ASP A 91 -8.11 -10.40 -11.06
CA ASP A 91 -6.75 -10.83 -11.34
C ASP A 91 -5.84 -10.47 -10.15
N PRO A 92 -5.18 -11.45 -9.51
CA PRO A 92 -4.35 -11.20 -8.33
C PRO A 92 -3.12 -10.34 -8.62
N TYR A 93 -2.79 -10.05 -9.87
CA TYR A 93 -1.71 -9.14 -10.25
C TYR A 93 -2.14 -7.68 -10.33
N PHE A 94 -3.44 -7.37 -10.28
CA PHE A 94 -3.88 -5.98 -10.24
C PHE A 94 -3.39 -5.29 -8.97
N VAL A 95 -2.88 -4.08 -9.14
CA VAL A 95 -2.38 -3.25 -8.04
C VAL A 95 -3.47 -2.28 -7.61
N HIS A 96 -3.86 -2.38 -6.35
CA HIS A 96 -4.81 -1.48 -5.71
C HIS A 96 -4.16 -0.71 -4.57
N TYR A 97 -4.73 0.45 -4.23
CA TYR A 97 -4.25 1.31 -3.16
C TYR A 97 -5.26 1.36 -2.01
N TYR A 98 -4.70 1.41 -0.79
CA TYR A 98 -5.45 1.35 0.45
C TYR A 98 -4.87 2.29 1.48
N ARG A 99 -5.70 2.67 2.46
CA ARG A 99 -5.30 3.35 3.68
C ARG A 99 -5.74 2.51 4.89
N ILE A 100 -4.90 2.46 5.94
CA ILE A 100 -5.15 1.68 7.16
C ILE A 100 -4.55 2.39 8.36
N ASN A 101 -5.12 2.19 9.55
CA ASN A 101 -4.55 2.66 10.80
C ASN A 101 -3.43 1.74 11.29
N PHE A 102 -2.53 2.26 12.14
CA PHE A 102 -1.40 1.48 12.71
C PHE A 102 -1.84 0.28 13.56
N ASP A 103 -3.06 0.28 14.08
CA ASP A 103 -3.64 -0.85 14.82
C ASP A 103 -4.33 -1.88 13.93
N GLY A 104 -4.33 -1.68 12.62
CA GLY A 104 -4.98 -2.54 11.64
C GLY A 104 -6.48 -2.29 11.44
N SER A 105 -7.03 -1.30 12.12
CA SER A 105 -8.42 -0.86 11.92
C SER A 105 -8.56 0.13 10.77
N GLY A 106 -9.79 0.46 10.39
CA GLY A 106 -10.09 1.55 9.46
C GLY A 106 -9.54 1.36 8.04
N LEU A 107 -9.45 0.13 7.55
CA LEU A 107 -9.05 -0.15 6.18
C LEU A 107 -10.02 0.49 5.19
N VAL A 108 -9.49 1.32 4.31
CA VAL A 108 -10.24 2.02 3.23
C VAL A 108 -9.59 1.69 1.89
N ALA A 109 -10.39 1.21 0.95
CA ALA A 109 -9.96 1.09 -0.45
C ALA A 109 -9.96 2.49 -1.09
N LEU A 110 -8.83 2.87 -1.67
CA LEU A 110 -8.68 4.14 -2.38
C LEU A 110 -8.94 3.98 -3.88
N THR A 111 -8.83 2.79 -4.42
CA THR A 111 -9.07 2.45 -5.84
C THR A 111 -10.10 1.34 -5.94
N ASP A 112 -10.92 1.30 -7.00
CA ASP A 112 -12.07 0.41 -7.09
C ASP A 112 -12.28 -0.30 -8.44
N ALA A 113 -11.71 0.19 -9.54
CA ALA A 113 -11.85 -0.46 -10.85
C ALA A 113 -11.05 -1.78 -10.91
N PRO A 114 -11.56 -2.86 -11.56
CA PRO A 114 -10.83 -4.13 -11.70
C PRO A 114 -9.72 -4.01 -12.75
N ALA A 115 -8.64 -3.33 -12.38
CA ALA A 115 -7.50 -3.01 -13.23
C ALA A 115 -6.24 -2.74 -12.38
N THR A 116 -5.09 -2.57 -13.03
CA THR A 116 -3.91 -2.04 -12.36
C THR A 116 -4.01 -0.52 -12.27
N HIS A 117 -3.86 0.00 -11.05
CA HIS A 117 -3.89 1.42 -10.74
C HIS A 117 -2.49 2.01 -10.61
N THR A 118 -2.35 3.26 -11.05
CA THR A 118 -1.21 4.13 -10.75
C THR A 118 -1.73 5.40 -10.10
N VAL A 119 -1.22 5.70 -8.91
CA VAL A 119 -1.73 6.81 -8.10
C VAL A 119 -0.65 7.85 -7.88
N LYS A 120 -1.03 9.13 -8.02
CA LYS A 120 -0.18 10.28 -7.67
C LYS A 120 -0.90 11.13 -6.64
N PHE A 121 -0.33 11.19 -5.43
CA PHE A 121 -0.86 11.99 -4.33
C PHE A 121 -0.45 13.46 -4.42
N SER A 122 -1.30 14.35 -3.91
CA SER A 122 -0.91 15.74 -3.58
C SER A 122 0.17 15.76 -2.49
N PRO A 123 0.95 16.84 -2.36
CA PRO A 123 2.01 16.92 -1.35
C PRO A 123 1.53 16.76 0.11
N ASP A 124 0.29 17.13 0.38
CA ASP A 124 -0.37 17.01 1.69
C ASP A 124 -1.17 15.71 1.86
N TYR A 125 -1.17 14.83 0.85
CA TYR A 125 -1.94 13.59 0.80
C TYR A 125 -3.46 13.76 1.01
N SER A 126 -4.03 14.93 0.75
CA SER A 126 -5.48 15.17 0.88
C SER A 126 -6.28 14.61 -0.30
N VAL A 127 -5.69 14.65 -1.48
CA VAL A 127 -6.27 14.15 -2.73
C VAL A 127 -5.23 13.39 -3.55
N TYR A 128 -5.68 12.64 -4.54
CA TYR A 128 -4.81 11.95 -5.49
C TYR A 128 -5.47 11.83 -6.86
N VAL A 129 -4.62 11.72 -7.89
CA VAL A 129 -5.02 11.29 -9.23
C VAL A 129 -4.84 9.79 -9.31
N ASP A 130 -5.91 9.09 -9.59
CA ASP A 130 -5.96 7.64 -9.86
C ASP A 130 -6.07 7.44 -11.37
N THR A 131 -5.11 6.74 -11.96
CA THR A 131 -5.14 6.33 -13.36
C THR A 131 -5.09 4.81 -13.43
N TRP A 132 -6.02 4.20 -14.14
CA TRP A 132 -6.06 2.75 -14.32
C TRP A 132 -6.28 2.37 -15.76
N SER A 133 -5.79 1.19 -16.13
CA SER A 133 -5.96 0.59 -17.46
C SER A 133 -5.80 -0.93 -17.39
N ARG A 134 -6.21 -1.60 -18.46
CA ARG A 134 -5.92 -3.01 -18.74
C ARG A 134 -5.50 -3.15 -20.20
N VAL A 135 -5.08 -4.36 -20.59
CA VAL A 135 -4.74 -4.66 -21.99
C VAL A 135 -5.94 -4.51 -22.95
N ASP A 136 -7.17 -4.64 -22.41
CA ASP A 136 -8.45 -4.56 -23.12
C ASP A 136 -9.26 -3.29 -22.78
N MET A 137 -8.67 -2.34 -22.04
CA MET A 137 -9.36 -1.14 -21.58
C MET A 137 -8.43 0.08 -21.65
N ALA A 138 -8.89 1.11 -22.34
CA ALA A 138 -8.19 2.39 -22.41
C ALA A 138 -8.05 3.05 -21.03
N PRO A 139 -7.00 3.85 -20.81
CA PRO A 139 -6.78 4.54 -19.53
C PRO A 139 -7.93 5.48 -19.15
N VAL A 140 -8.25 5.47 -17.86
CA VAL A 140 -9.17 6.44 -17.23
C VAL A 140 -8.43 7.08 -16.07
N SER A 141 -8.56 8.40 -15.92
CA SER A 141 -7.97 9.19 -14.84
C SER A 141 -9.03 9.95 -14.06
N GLN A 142 -8.98 9.86 -12.74
CA GLN A 142 -9.90 10.55 -11.84
C GLN A 142 -9.15 11.23 -10.70
N LEU A 143 -9.67 12.40 -10.28
CA LEU A 143 -9.26 13.03 -9.02
C LEU A 143 -10.13 12.46 -7.89
N ARG A 144 -9.49 12.01 -6.81
CA ARG A 144 -10.16 11.36 -5.68
C ARG A 144 -9.70 11.93 -4.34
N LYS A 145 -10.54 11.77 -3.31
CA LYS A 145 -10.23 12.09 -1.92
C LYS A 145 -9.48 10.95 -1.23
N THR A 146 -8.44 11.26 -0.48
CA THR A 146 -7.67 10.25 0.28
C THR A 146 -8.41 9.76 1.53
N SER A 147 -9.31 10.56 2.09
CA SER A 147 -10.05 10.18 3.30
C SER A 147 -10.93 8.94 3.14
N ASP A 148 -11.53 8.78 1.96
CA ASP A 148 -12.58 7.78 1.72
C ASP A 148 -12.56 7.18 0.31
N GLY A 149 -11.62 7.60 -0.57
CA GLY A 149 -11.56 7.17 -1.97
C GLY A 149 -12.62 7.78 -2.87
N ALA A 150 -13.44 8.72 -2.38
CA ALA A 150 -14.52 9.32 -3.15
C ALA A 150 -14.02 10.05 -4.39
N VAL A 151 -14.68 9.83 -5.53
CA VAL A 151 -14.40 10.52 -6.78
C VAL A 151 -14.85 11.97 -6.68
N LEU A 152 -13.93 12.90 -6.91
CA LEU A 152 -14.24 14.33 -6.99
C LEU A 152 -14.57 14.76 -8.42
N MET A 153 -13.82 14.22 -9.40
CA MET A 153 -14.08 14.46 -10.82
C MET A 153 -13.35 13.44 -11.70
N GLU A 154 -13.89 13.14 -12.86
CA GLU A 154 -13.17 12.48 -13.94
C GLU A 154 -12.32 13.52 -14.66
N LEU A 155 -11.04 13.23 -14.83
CA LEU A 155 -10.08 14.12 -15.50
C LEU A 155 -9.98 13.80 -16.98
N GLU A 156 -9.89 12.50 -17.29
CA GLU A 156 -9.71 12.02 -18.65
C GLU A 156 -10.18 10.57 -18.78
N ARG A 157 -10.74 10.29 -19.96
CA ARG A 157 -11.05 8.94 -20.43
C ARG A 157 -10.55 8.81 -21.85
N ALA A 158 -9.51 8.03 -22.09
CA ALA A 158 -9.01 7.78 -23.42
C ALA A 158 -10.03 6.97 -24.25
N SER A 159 -10.10 7.26 -25.56
CA SER A 159 -10.90 6.49 -26.51
C SER A 159 -10.02 5.61 -27.38
N THR A 160 -10.49 4.41 -27.69
CA THR A 160 -9.89 3.49 -28.64
C THR A 160 -10.58 3.53 -30.01
N ASP A 161 -11.57 4.40 -30.23
CA ASP A 161 -12.39 4.43 -31.43
C ASP A 161 -11.58 4.60 -32.72
N ALA A 162 -10.60 5.48 -32.70
CA ALA A 162 -9.72 5.71 -33.85
C ALA A 162 -8.83 4.48 -34.15
N LEU A 163 -8.39 3.75 -33.11
CA LEU A 163 -7.62 2.51 -33.28
C LEU A 163 -8.50 1.40 -33.87
N VAL A 164 -9.70 1.24 -33.35
CA VAL A 164 -10.68 0.24 -33.82
C VAL A 164 -11.09 0.54 -35.27
N ALA A 165 -11.27 1.81 -35.64
CA ALA A 165 -11.60 2.21 -37.01
C ALA A 165 -10.45 2.01 -38.01
N ALA A 166 -9.21 1.95 -37.52
CA ALA A 166 -8.03 1.71 -38.37
C ALA A 166 -7.75 0.20 -38.62
N GLY A 167 -8.43 -0.72 -37.94
CA GLY A 167 -8.28 -2.18 -38.06
C GLY A 167 -7.27 -2.70 -37.08
#